data_ffa27c0b726dc5e08c17bd09b9f72050
#
_entry.id   ffa27c0b726dc5e08c17bd09b9f72050
#
_cell.length_a   1.000
_cell.length_b   1.000
_cell.length_c   1.000
_cell.angle_alpha   90.00
_cell.angle_beta   90.00
_cell.angle_gamma   90.00
#
_symmetry.space_group_name_H-M   'P 1'
#
loop_
_entity.id
_entity.type
_entity.pdbx_description
1 polymer ?
#
loop_
_entity_poly.entity_id
_entity_poly.type
_entity_poly.pdbx_seq_one_letter_code
_entity_poly.pdbx_strand_id
1 'polypeptide(L)'
;MYQMMLETTSKDFDLGNLLQDLPTQIEKLQEARKLVLTDAVLLGEVPSPTFNEEDRIRLTIDRFRENGMEDPEIDEQGNASAVLPGSEGRSSILVMAHADSVFDATTQHVLNVGPDSITGPGIADNAIGLATVVALPKLLKILGITLKDDLILLANTKSLG
;
A
#
# COMPACT_ATOMS: atom_id res chain seq x y z
N MET A 1 -6.51 26.67 -34.18
CA MET A 1 -5.50 26.09 -33.26
C MET A 1 -6.20 25.42 -32.08
N TYR A 2 -7.25 24.58 -32.32
CA TYR A 2 -8.03 23.92 -31.25
C TYR A 2 -8.44 22.49 -31.64
N GLN A 3 -7.87 21.94 -32.71
CA GLN A 3 -8.28 20.65 -33.30
C GLN A 3 -7.21 19.57 -33.18
N MET A 4 -6.19 19.75 -32.32
CA MET A 4 -5.04 18.84 -32.22
C MET A 4 -4.87 18.23 -30.82
N MET A 5 -5.97 18.13 -30.04
CA MET A 5 -5.93 17.63 -28.68
C MET A 5 -6.94 16.51 -28.38
N LEU A 6 -7.44 15.80 -29.37
CA LEU A 6 -8.37 14.68 -29.22
C LEU A 6 -7.94 13.40 -29.96
N GLU A 7 -6.65 13.18 -30.15
CA GLU A 7 -6.13 11.84 -30.41
C GLU A 7 -5.68 11.18 -29.10
N THR A 8 -6.57 11.07 -28.13
CA THR A 8 -6.53 9.99 -27.20
C THR A 8 -6.86 8.74 -28.01
N THR A 9 -5.84 7.95 -28.32
CA THR A 9 -5.99 6.60 -28.85
C THR A 9 -6.96 5.85 -27.97
N SER A 10 -8.22 5.78 -28.40
CA SER A 10 -9.18 4.77 -28.00
C SER A 10 -8.51 3.44 -28.39
N LYS A 11 -7.81 2.78 -27.48
CA LYS A 11 -7.60 1.35 -27.60
C LYS A 11 -9.01 0.79 -27.74
N ASP A 12 -9.33 0.21 -28.90
CA ASP A 12 -10.60 -0.45 -29.08
C ASP A 12 -10.80 -1.41 -27.90
N PHE A 13 -11.82 -1.12 -27.08
CA PHE A 13 -12.14 -1.92 -25.91
C PHE A 13 -12.72 -3.24 -26.41
N ASP A 14 -11.86 -4.26 -26.47
CA ASP A 14 -12.26 -5.60 -26.87
C ASP A 14 -12.88 -6.35 -25.69
N LEU A 15 -14.20 -6.33 -25.63
CA LEU A 15 -14.98 -7.04 -24.62
C LEU A 15 -14.71 -8.55 -24.64
N GLY A 16 -14.41 -9.14 -25.81
CA GLY A 16 -14.11 -10.57 -25.94
C GLY A 16 -12.83 -10.94 -25.19
N ASN A 17 -11.77 -10.18 -25.39
CA ASN A 17 -10.51 -10.38 -24.68
C ASN A 17 -10.66 -10.15 -23.17
N LEU A 18 -11.41 -9.11 -22.76
CA LEU A 18 -11.68 -8.86 -21.35
C LEU A 18 -12.38 -10.06 -20.68
N LEU A 19 -13.41 -10.62 -21.32
CA LEU A 19 -14.14 -11.75 -20.76
C LEU A 19 -13.30 -13.04 -20.69
N GLN A 20 -12.38 -13.25 -21.63
CA GLN A 20 -11.44 -14.36 -21.60
C GLN A 20 -10.41 -14.23 -20.47
N ASP A 21 -9.96 -13.02 -20.18
CA ASP A 21 -8.97 -12.75 -19.14
C ASP A 21 -9.57 -12.67 -17.73
N LEU A 22 -10.89 -12.54 -17.60
CA LEU A 22 -11.58 -12.31 -16.34
C LEU A 22 -11.23 -13.36 -15.26
N PRO A 23 -11.20 -14.68 -15.52
CA PRO A 23 -10.82 -15.68 -14.52
C PRO A 23 -9.42 -15.44 -13.95
N THR A 24 -8.46 -15.16 -14.83
CA THR A 24 -7.07 -14.84 -14.44
C THR A 24 -6.99 -13.56 -13.60
N GLN A 25 -7.77 -12.54 -13.94
CA GLN A 25 -7.81 -11.31 -13.16
C GLN A 25 -8.43 -11.54 -11.77
N ILE A 26 -9.46 -12.36 -11.66
CA ILE A 26 -10.07 -12.73 -10.37
C ILE A 26 -9.05 -13.46 -9.48
N GLU A 27 -8.27 -14.41 -10.02
CA GLU A 27 -7.21 -15.08 -9.26
C GLU A 27 -6.15 -14.10 -8.75
N LYS A 28 -5.69 -13.19 -9.60
CA LYS A 28 -4.76 -12.11 -9.21
C LYS A 28 -5.31 -11.22 -8.10
N LEU A 29 -6.59 -10.86 -8.17
CA LEU A 29 -7.24 -10.06 -7.13
C LEU A 29 -7.37 -10.82 -5.81
N GLN A 30 -7.58 -12.13 -5.84
CA GLN A 30 -7.57 -12.95 -4.63
C GLN A 30 -6.18 -13.04 -3.99
N GLU A 31 -5.13 -13.15 -4.79
CA GLU A 31 -3.75 -13.08 -4.31
C GLU A 31 -3.43 -11.70 -3.70
N ALA A 32 -3.80 -10.64 -4.41
CA ALA A 32 -3.66 -9.26 -3.94
C ALA A 32 -4.38 -9.04 -2.59
N ARG A 33 -5.62 -9.53 -2.46
CA ARG A 33 -6.38 -9.47 -1.21
C ARG A 33 -5.63 -10.15 -0.06
N LYS A 34 -5.12 -11.36 -0.27
CA LYS A 34 -4.38 -12.10 0.77
C LYS A 34 -3.15 -11.32 1.23
N LEU A 35 -2.41 -10.73 0.31
CA LEU A 35 -1.22 -9.93 0.62
C LEU A 35 -1.58 -8.74 1.52
N VAL A 36 -2.55 -7.92 1.12
CA VAL A 36 -2.98 -6.74 1.90
C VAL A 36 -3.51 -7.15 3.28
N LEU A 37 -4.29 -8.22 3.36
CA LEU A 37 -4.82 -8.69 4.64
C LEU A 37 -3.72 -9.22 5.58
N THR A 38 -2.71 -9.88 5.03
CA THR A 38 -1.54 -10.32 5.81
C THR A 38 -0.80 -9.13 6.39
N ASP A 39 -0.50 -8.12 5.56
CA ASP A 39 0.17 -6.91 6.00
C ASP A 39 -0.69 -6.11 7.00
N ALA A 40 -2.02 -6.08 6.81
CA ALA A 40 -2.93 -5.40 7.73
C ALA A 40 -2.94 -6.03 9.12
N VAL A 41 -2.88 -7.37 9.20
CA VAL A 41 -2.78 -8.07 10.50
C VAL A 41 -1.41 -7.83 11.12
N LEU A 42 -0.33 -8.05 10.37
CA LEU A 42 1.03 -7.90 10.87
C LEU A 42 1.29 -6.48 11.42
N LEU A 43 0.92 -5.45 10.64
CA LEU A 43 1.11 -4.06 11.04
C LEU A 43 0.11 -3.63 12.11
N GLY A 44 -1.13 -4.09 12.02
CA GLY A 44 -2.20 -3.70 12.95
C GLY A 44 -2.02 -4.25 14.36
N GLU A 45 -1.39 -5.41 14.52
CA GLU A 45 -1.12 -6.01 15.83
C GLU A 45 0.12 -5.43 16.54
N VAL A 46 0.92 -4.61 15.86
CA VAL A 46 1.99 -3.86 16.52
C VAL A 46 1.43 -2.58 17.12
N PRO A 47 1.49 -2.38 18.46
CA PRO A 47 1.11 -1.13 19.10
C PRO A 47 1.87 0.05 18.48
N SER A 48 1.16 1.15 18.20
CA SER A 48 1.77 2.33 17.59
C SER A 48 1.04 3.60 18.05
N PRO A 49 1.03 3.89 19.36
CA PRO A 49 0.44 5.14 19.81
C PRO A 49 1.22 6.33 19.26
N THR A 50 0.53 7.43 18.99
CA THR A 50 1.17 8.66 18.51
C THR A 50 2.37 9.04 19.37
N PHE A 51 3.49 9.34 18.76
CA PHE A 51 4.84 9.58 19.32
C PHE A 51 5.62 8.33 19.77
N ASN A 52 5.08 7.11 19.59
CA ASN A 52 5.77 5.85 19.90
C ASN A 52 5.51 4.82 18.79
N GLU A 53 5.82 5.19 17.53
CA GLU A 53 5.54 4.41 16.33
C GLU A 53 6.71 3.55 15.87
N GLU A 54 7.85 3.59 16.56
CA GLU A 54 9.13 3.05 16.08
C GLU A 54 9.04 1.57 15.69
N ASP A 55 8.34 0.75 16.45
CA ASP A 55 8.25 -0.69 16.18
C ASP A 55 7.43 -0.97 14.92
N ARG A 56 6.32 -0.26 14.72
CA ARG A 56 5.51 -0.39 13.51
C ARG A 56 6.25 0.16 12.30
N ILE A 57 6.99 1.25 12.44
CA ILE A 57 7.84 1.82 11.38
C ILE A 57 8.96 0.85 10.98
N ARG A 58 9.65 0.21 11.93
CA ARG A 58 10.65 -0.82 11.63
C ARG A 58 10.05 -1.98 10.86
N LEU A 59 8.90 -2.49 11.31
CA LEU A 59 8.18 -3.53 10.59
C LEU A 59 7.77 -3.06 9.19
N THR A 60 7.35 -1.81 9.02
CA THR A 60 7.02 -1.22 7.71
C THR A 60 8.23 -1.27 6.77
N ILE A 61 9.42 -0.91 7.23
CA ILE A 61 10.67 -1.02 6.46
C ILE A 61 10.92 -2.47 6.02
N ASP A 62 10.76 -3.43 6.92
CA ASP A 62 10.97 -4.84 6.60
C ASP A 62 9.95 -5.33 5.56
N ARG A 63 8.68 -4.90 5.70
CA ARG A 63 7.63 -5.22 4.71
C ARG A 63 7.91 -4.57 3.35
N PHE A 64 8.41 -3.33 3.30
CA PHE A 64 8.84 -2.71 2.04
C PHE A 64 9.90 -3.57 1.34
N ARG A 65 10.94 -4.03 2.05
CA ARG A 65 11.98 -4.90 1.48
C ARG A 65 11.41 -6.22 0.97
N GLU A 66 10.55 -6.88 1.75
CA GLU A 66 9.92 -8.15 1.36
C GLU A 66 8.98 -8.00 0.15
N ASN A 67 8.39 -6.81 -0.03
CA ASN A 67 7.56 -6.48 -1.18
C ASN A 67 8.35 -5.96 -2.39
N GLY A 68 9.69 -6.02 -2.32
CA GLY A 68 10.58 -5.79 -3.45
C GLY A 68 11.08 -4.36 -3.60
N MET A 69 10.98 -3.55 -2.54
CA MET A 69 11.58 -2.22 -2.51
C MET A 69 13.07 -2.31 -2.14
N GLU A 70 13.89 -1.63 -2.91
CA GLU A 70 15.30 -1.44 -2.61
C GLU A 70 15.46 -0.17 -1.75
N ASP A 71 16.38 -0.24 -0.79
CA ASP A 71 16.81 0.88 0.05
C ASP A 71 15.68 1.73 0.69
N PRO A 72 14.67 1.12 1.37
CA PRO A 72 13.71 1.90 2.13
C PRO A 72 14.41 2.60 3.31
N GLU A 73 14.00 3.84 3.59
CA GLU A 73 14.64 4.74 4.54
C GLU A 73 13.69 5.13 5.68
N ILE A 74 14.28 5.47 6.85
CA ILE A 74 13.58 6.17 7.92
C ILE A 74 14.21 7.57 8.02
N ASP A 75 13.39 8.61 7.92
CA ASP A 75 13.85 9.99 8.03
C ASP A 75 14.07 10.41 9.51
N GLU A 76 14.60 11.62 9.70
CA GLU A 76 14.87 12.20 11.03
C GLU A 76 13.59 12.39 11.87
N GLN A 77 12.42 12.42 11.23
CA GLN A 77 11.11 12.56 11.91
C GLN A 77 10.52 11.20 12.31
N GLY A 78 11.12 10.10 11.82
CA GLY A 78 10.67 8.73 12.06
C GLY A 78 9.73 8.20 10.99
N ASN A 79 9.51 8.91 9.87
CA ASN A 79 8.69 8.40 8.78
C ASN A 79 9.46 7.36 7.97
N ALA A 80 8.77 6.30 7.52
CA ALA A 80 9.36 5.33 6.59
C ALA A 80 8.98 5.65 5.16
N SER A 81 9.95 5.65 4.26
CA SER A 81 9.72 5.88 2.83
C SER A 81 10.44 4.87 1.96
N ALA A 82 9.92 4.67 0.75
CA ALA A 82 10.53 3.86 -0.28
C ALA A 82 10.13 4.39 -1.66
N VAL A 83 10.99 4.22 -2.66
CA VAL A 83 10.74 4.67 -4.04
C VAL A 83 10.73 3.46 -4.97
N LEU A 84 9.63 3.30 -5.72
CA LEU A 84 9.56 2.39 -6.85
C LEU A 84 9.77 3.20 -8.13
N PRO A 85 10.92 3.01 -8.83
CA PRO A 85 11.21 3.76 -10.04
C PRO A 85 10.20 3.49 -11.15
N GLY A 86 9.74 4.53 -11.81
CA GLY A 86 8.94 4.45 -13.02
C GLY A 86 9.80 4.20 -14.27
N SER A 87 9.16 3.85 -15.38
CA SER A 87 9.86 3.59 -16.65
C SER A 87 10.40 4.86 -17.31
N GLU A 88 9.86 6.03 -17.02
CA GLU A 88 10.26 7.32 -17.58
C GLU A 88 10.85 8.28 -16.52
N GLY A 89 10.45 8.18 -15.27
CA GLY A 89 10.98 8.95 -14.13
C GLY A 89 10.85 10.49 -14.27
N ARG A 90 9.82 10.98 -14.96
CA ARG A 90 9.65 12.42 -15.24
C ARG A 90 8.94 13.18 -14.13
N SER A 91 8.09 12.49 -13.39
CA SER A 91 7.35 12.99 -12.25
C SER A 91 7.25 11.91 -11.19
N SER A 92 6.68 12.24 -10.04
CA SER A 92 6.51 11.30 -8.95
C SER A 92 5.08 11.32 -8.45
N ILE A 93 4.57 10.14 -8.09
CA ILE A 93 3.29 9.96 -7.43
C ILE A 93 3.58 9.64 -5.98
N LEU A 94 3.06 10.44 -5.04
CA LEU A 94 3.16 10.16 -3.61
C LEU A 94 1.90 9.42 -3.15
N VAL A 95 2.10 8.26 -2.54
CA VAL A 95 1.05 7.51 -1.83
C VAL A 95 1.46 7.35 -0.38
N MET A 96 0.61 7.78 0.54
CA MET A 96 0.95 7.81 1.95
C MET A 96 -0.17 7.27 2.83
N ALA A 97 0.24 6.74 3.99
CA ALA A 97 -0.67 6.37 5.09
C ALA A 97 0.03 6.63 6.42
N HIS A 98 -0.74 7.03 7.45
CA HIS A 98 -0.15 7.20 8.77
C HIS A 98 0.01 5.87 9.49
N ALA A 99 1.08 5.78 10.28
CA ALA A 99 1.43 4.60 11.05
C ALA A 99 0.93 4.65 12.50
N ASP A 100 0.60 5.83 13.00
CA ASP A 100 0.14 6.02 14.37
C ASP A 100 -1.34 5.67 14.56
N SER A 101 -1.70 5.45 15.82
CA SER A 101 -3.04 5.07 16.25
C SER A 101 -3.41 5.81 17.55
N VAL A 102 -4.70 6.07 17.74
CA VAL A 102 -5.24 6.63 18.99
C VAL A 102 -5.21 5.64 20.17
N PHE A 103 -4.98 4.37 19.88
CA PHE A 103 -4.92 3.32 20.92
C PHE A 103 -3.54 3.29 21.56
N ASP A 104 -3.51 3.27 22.89
CA ASP A 104 -2.26 3.19 23.65
C ASP A 104 -1.64 1.78 23.63
N ALA A 105 -0.40 1.68 24.11
CA ALA A 105 0.34 0.42 24.13
C ALA A 105 -0.24 -0.63 25.10
N THR A 106 -1.14 -0.23 26.02
CA THR A 106 -1.80 -1.14 26.97
C THR A 106 -3.06 -1.76 26.38
N THR A 107 -3.55 -1.21 25.27
CA THR A 107 -4.66 -1.80 24.51
C THR A 107 -4.24 -3.15 23.96
N GLN A 108 -5.12 -4.14 24.05
CA GLN A 108 -4.86 -5.45 23.43
C GLN A 108 -5.03 -5.34 21.91
N HIS A 109 -3.91 -5.26 21.19
CA HIS A 109 -3.85 -5.12 19.72
C HIS A 109 -4.03 -6.46 18.99
N VAL A 110 -5.02 -7.25 19.37
CA VAL A 110 -5.35 -8.51 18.67
C VAL A 110 -6.46 -8.26 17.67
N LEU A 111 -6.22 -8.67 16.43
CA LEU A 111 -7.19 -8.58 15.34
C LEU A 111 -7.94 -9.91 15.17
N ASN A 112 -9.25 -9.82 15.04
CA ASN A 112 -10.08 -10.96 14.72
C ASN A 112 -10.35 -11.03 13.23
N VAL A 113 -9.84 -12.07 12.58
CA VAL A 113 -9.98 -12.30 11.13
C VAL A 113 -11.14 -13.27 10.90
N GLY A 114 -12.24 -12.76 10.35
CA GLY A 114 -13.39 -13.56 9.90
C GLY A 114 -13.35 -13.82 8.39
N PRO A 115 -14.33 -14.57 7.86
CA PRO A 115 -14.41 -14.85 6.42
C PRO A 115 -14.52 -13.58 5.56
N ASP A 116 -15.29 -12.60 6.03
CA ASP A 116 -15.65 -11.39 5.27
C ASP A 116 -15.26 -10.08 5.97
N SER A 117 -14.60 -10.15 7.13
CA SER A 117 -14.25 -8.97 7.93
C SER A 117 -13.00 -9.19 8.77
N ILE A 118 -12.31 -8.07 9.04
CA ILE A 118 -11.30 -7.97 10.12
C ILE A 118 -11.79 -6.93 11.10
N THR A 119 -11.72 -7.24 12.39
CA THR A 119 -12.11 -6.32 13.45
C THR A 119 -11.03 -6.24 14.53
N GLY A 120 -10.88 -5.08 15.12
CA GLY A 120 -9.94 -4.83 16.20
C GLY A 120 -9.44 -3.39 16.23
N PRO A 121 -8.66 -3.02 17.26
CA PRO A 121 -8.16 -1.67 17.41
C PRO A 121 -7.31 -1.21 16.22
N GLY A 122 -7.59 -0.02 15.69
CA GLY A 122 -6.77 0.62 14.65
C GLY A 122 -6.78 -0.03 13.26
N ILE A 123 -7.59 -1.10 13.02
CA ILE A 123 -7.59 -1.78 11.72
C ILE A 123 -8.08 -0.85 10.60
N ALA A 124 -9.17 -0.12 10.82
CA ALA A 124 -9.73 0.79 9.83
C ALA A 124 -9.03 2.16 9.81
N ASP A 125 -8.35 2.51 10.92
CA ASP A 125 -7.65 3.76 11.12
C ASP A 125 -6.32 3.54 11.86
N ASN A 126 -5.22 3.24 11.14
CA ASN A 126 -5.15 3.18 9.69
C ASN A 126 -4.32 1.96 9.22
N ALA A 127 -4.37 0.84 9.94
CA ALA A 127 -3.55 -0.33 9.61
C ALA A 127 -3.82 -0.86 8.18
N ILE A 128 -5.08 -0.84 7.72
CA ILE A 128 -5.42 -1.28 6.36
C ILE A 128 -4.87 -0.33 5.28
N GLY A 129 -4.88 0.98 5.54
CA GLY A 129 -4.27 1.97 4.66
C GLY A 129 -2.75 1.78 4.56
N LEU A 130 -2.08 1.64 5.71
CA LEU A 130 -0.64 1.37 5.76
C LEU A 130 -0.28 0.06 5.06
N ALA A 131 -1.03 -1.02 5.30
CA ALA A 131 -0.86 -2.30 4.63
C ALA A 131 -1.00 -2.18 3.10
N THR A 132 -1.94 -1.36 2.62
CA THR A 132 -2.12 -1.11 1.19
C THR A 132 -0.91 -0.39 0.60
N VAL A 133 -0.38 0.64 1.28
CA VAL A 133 0.84 1.35 0.85
C VAL A 133 2.02 0.39 0.77
N VAL A 134 2.22 -0.42 1.78
CA VAL A 134 3.34 -1.39 1.87
C VAL A 134 3.22 -2.49 0.80
N ALA A 135 2.02 -2.97 0.53
CA ALA A 135 1.77 -4.03 -0.44
C ALA A 135 1.84 -3.54 -1.91
N LEU A 136 1.68 -2.23 -2.14
CA LEU A 136 1.46 -1.67 -3.47
C LEU A 136 2.49 -2.08 -4.53
N PRO A 137 3.82 -2.13 -4.27
CA PRO A 137 4.81 -2.57 -5.26
C PRO A 137 4.53 -3.99 -5.76
N LYS A 138 4.24 -4.90 -4.83
CA LYS A 138 3.94 -6.30 -5.16
C LYS A 138 2.58 -6.45 -5.82
N LEU A 139 1.60 -5.63 -5.44
CA LEU A 139 0.28 -5.57 -6.11
C LEU A 139 0.41 -5.17 -7.57
N LEU A 140 1.16 -4.11 -7.87
CA LEU A 140 1.43 -3.67 -9.24
C LEU A 140 2.07 -4.79 -10.06
N LYS A 141 3.04 -5.51 -9.48
CA LYS A 141 3.69 -6.66 -10.12
C LYS A 141 2.72 -7.82 -10.40
N ILE A 142 1.88 -8.20 -9.43
CA ILE A 142 0.86 -9.24 -9.58
C ILE A 142 -0.12 -8.89 -10.71
N LEU A 143 -0.55 -7.63 -10.76
CA LEU A 143 -1.49 -7.13 -11.76
C LEU A 143 -0.84 -6.87 -13.12
N GLY A 144 0.51 -6.91 -13.23
CA GLY A 144 1.23 -6.62 -14.45
C GLY A 144 1.20 -5.13 -14.84
N ILE A 145 1.09 -4.24 -13.85
CA ILE A 145 1.03 -2.79 -14.04
C ILE A 145 2.43 -2.22 -13.90
N THR A 146 2.89 -1.49 -14.92
CA THR A 146 4.13 -0.71 -14.88
C THR A 146 3.78 0.77 -14.92
N LEU A 147 4.31 1.54 -13.97
CA LEU A 147 4.12 2.98 -13.91
C LEU A 147 5.16 3.68 -14.79
N LYS A 148 4.79 4.81 -15.36
CA LYS A 148 5.72 5.69 -16.10
C LYS A 148 6.51 6.58 -15.14
N ASP A 149 5.83 7.09 -14.15
CA ASP A 149 6.38 7.99 -13.13
C ASP A 149 6.82 7.21 -11.90
N ASP A 150 7.72 7.79 -11.13
CA ASP A 150 8.18 7.19 -9.88
C ASP A 150 7.03 7.14 -8.86
N LEU A 151 6.99 6.08 -8.08
CA LEU A 151 6.04 5.93 -6.98
C LEU A 151 6.78 6.07 -5.66
N ILE A 152 6.48 7.14 -4.92
CA ILE A 152 6.99 7.37 -3.56
C ILE A 152 5.95 6.83 -2.59
N LEU A 153 6.36 5.88 -1.76
CA LEU A 153 5.54 5.30 -0.69
C LEU A 153 5.99 5.88 0.64
N LEU A 154 5.06 6.35 1.45
CA LEU A 154 5.35 7.01 2.72
C LEU A 154 4.43 6.49 3.83
N ALA A 155 5.05 5.98 4.90
CA ALA A 155 4.38 5.75 6.18
C ALA A 155 4.76 6.90 7.12
N ASN A 156 3.84 7.82 7.35
CA ASN A 156 4.09 8.98 8.21
C ASN A 156 3.73 8.70 9.68
N THR A 157 4.45 9.37 10.57
CA THR A 157 4.25 9.32 12.03
C THR A 157 3.58 10.59 12.54
N LYS A 158 3.11 10.58 13.79
CA LYS A 158 2.65 11.76 14.54
C LYS A 158 1.50 12.52 13.86
N SER A 159 0.62 11.81 13.16
CA SER A 159 -0.48 12.43 12.40
C SER A 159 -1.70 12.74 13.28
N LEU A 160 -1.80 12.10 14.44
CA LEU A 160 -2.91 12.25 15.38
C LEU A 160 -2.53 13.03 16.66
N GLY A 161 -1.34 13.66 16.68
CA GLY A 161 -0.81 14.42 17.81
C GLY A 161 -0.79 15.91 17.63
#